data_c00590d5d690647559d27692344d01cf
#
_entry.id   c00590d5d690647559d27692344d01cf
#
_cell.length_a   1.000
_cell.length_b   1.000
_cell.length_c   1.000
_cell.angle_alpha   90.00
_cell.angle_beta   90.00
_cell.angle_gamma   90.00
#
_symmetry.space_group_name_H-M   'P 1'
#
loop_
_entity.id
_entity.type
_entity.pdbx_description
1 polymer ?
#
loop_
_entity_poly.entity_id
_entity_poly.type
_entity_poly.pdbx_seq_one_letter_code
_entity_poly.pdbx_strand_id
1 'polypeptide(L)'
;MYRERLVATEARSESARRLQQLLLDYHDFRRLKAEHPLMEHAVSVADWQAERLKSTHEDLYRHPGYHHGLEFLLTDLYAPAGMTRRDDNIDRVFPKMVKWLPDNLLDTFAGLVELNLITQQLDLELAELFHQQGVSARAITTDAYCAAYRESRRLAQREKQITLVADVGQQLDRYVRNRTLGWLLSMTRGPAEMADLTDLH
;
A
#
# COMPACT_ATOMS: atom_id res chain seq x y z
N MET A 1 -4.51 11.31 -18.09
CA MET A 1 -5.82 11.73 -17.53
C MET A 1 -5.80 11.80 -15.99
N TYR A 2 -5.52 10.73 -15.22
CA TYR A 2 -5.53 10.78 -13.75
C TYR A 2 -4.36 11.59 -13.16
N ARG A 3 -3.14 11.40 -13.64
CA ARG A 3 -1.95 12.17 -13.21
C ARG A 3 -2.13 13.69 -13.41
N GLU A 4 -2.74 14.09 -14.48
CA GLU A 4 -3.03 15.52 -14.78
C GLU A 4 -4.00 16.10 -13.73
N ARG A 5 -4.99 15.31 -13.29
CA ARG A 5 -5.90 15.70 -12.20
C ARG A 5 -5.18 15.85 -10.87
N LEU A 6 -4.26 14.94 -10.55
CA LEU A 6 -3.43 15.07 -9.35
C LEU A 6 -2.65 16.39 -9.37
N VAL A 7 -1.95 16.67 -10.47
CA VAL A 7 -1.17 17.90 -10.62
C VAL A 7 -2.05 19.17 -10.58
N ALA A 8 -3.23 19.13 -11.19
CA ALA A 8 -4.15 20.27 -11.26
C ALA A 8 -4.89 20.54 -9.94
N THR A 9 -4.88 19.61 -8.99
CA THR A 9 -5.58 19.77 -7.72
C THR A 9 -4.79 20.68 -6.78
N GLU A 10 -5.42 21.76 -6.30
CA GLU A 10 -4.83 22.66 -5.33
C GLU A 10 -4.77 22.01 -3.94
N ALA A 11 -3.59 21.57 -3.51
CA ALA A 11 -3.33 21.03 -2.18
C ALA A 11 -2.88 22.14 -1.23
N ARG A 12 -3.78 22.60 -0.35
CA ARG A 12 -3.53 23.77 0.53
C ARG A 12 -2.78 23.41 1.80
N SER A 13 -3.14 22.30 2.45
CA SER A 13 -2.49 21.86 3.67
C SER A 13 -1.20 21.09 3.37
N GLU A 14 -0.33 20.95 4.39
CA GLU A 14 0.88 20.15 4.31
C GLU A 14 0.57 18.68 4.06
N SER A 15 -0.42 18.13 4.77
CA SER A 15 -0.90 16.76 4.61
C SER A 15 -1.44 16.49 3.19
N ALA A 16 -2.19 17.45 2.63
CA ALA A 16 -2.68 17.35 1.25
C ALA A 16 -1.52 17.36 0.23
N ARG A 17 -0.54 18.23 0.40
CA ARG A 17 0.66 18.28 -0.47
C ARG A 17 1.49 17.01 -0.37
N ARG A 18 1.68 16.49 0.84
CA ARG A 18 2.40 15.22 1.07
C ARG A 18 1.70 14.07 0.36
N LEU A 19 0.38 13.92 0.54
CA LEU A 19 -0.40 12.89 -0.13
C LEU A 19 -0.33 13.04 -1.66
N GLN A 20 -0.48 14.27 -2.17
CA GLN A 20 -0.36 14.55 -3.61
C GLN A 20 0.99 14.10 -4.18
N GLN A 21 2.09 14.45 -3.52
CA GLN A 21 3.42 14.08 -3.98
C GLN A 21 3.61 12.55 -3.98
N LEU A 22 3.18 11.88 -2.90
CA LEU A 22 3.28 10.42 -2.81
C LEU A 22 2.44 9.70 -3.87
N LEU A 23 1.26 10.22 -4.21
CA LEU A 23 0.44 9.67 -5.29
C LEU A 23 1.12 9.87 -6.66
N LEU A 24 1.77 11.01 -6.90
CA LEU A 24 2.54 11.25 -8.12
C LEU A 24 3.75 10.32 -8.21
N ASP A 25 4.51 10.17 -7.13
CA ASP A 25 5.67 9.26 -7.07
C ASP A 25 5.24 7.81 -7.30
N TYR A 26 4.12 7.41 -6.69
CA TYR A 26 3.55 6.08 -6.86
C TYR A 26 3.05 5.83 -8.30
N HIS A 27 2.42 6.82 -8.91
CA HIS A 27 1.99 6.75 -10.31
C HIS A 27 3.18 6.58 -11.27
N ASP A 28 4.25 7.36 -11.06
CA ASP A 28 5.46 7.27 -11.88
C ASP A 28 6.18 5.92 -11.67
N PHE A 29 6.22 5.41 -10.43
CA PHE A 29 6.75 4.07 -10.12
C PHE A 29 5.94 2.94 -10.77
N ARG A 30 4.59 3.00 -10.73
CA ARG A 30 3.73 2.00 -11.37
C ARG A 30 4.00 1.89 -12.87
N ARG A 31 4.18 3.02 -13.54
CA ARG A 31 4.52 3.03 -14.97
C ARG A 31 5.86 2.34 -15.22
N LEU A 32 6.88 2.70 -14.42
CA LEU A 32 8.19 2.08 -14.51
C LEU A 32 8.12 0.56 -14.25
N LYS A 33 7.40 0.15 -13.22
CA LYS A 33 7.21 -1.26 -12.85
C LYS A 33 6.49 -2.05 -13.94
N ALA A 34 5.46 -1.47 -14.57
CA ALA A 34 4.69 -2.15 -15.62
C ALA A 34 5.53 -2.48 -16.86
N GLU A 35 6.53 -1.68 -17.15
CA GLU A 35 7.49 -1.88 -18.27
C GLU A 35 8.72 -2.70 -17.84
N HIS A 36 8.83 -3.04 -16.56
CA HIS A 36 10.04 -3.69 -16.03
C HIS A 36 10.06 -5.18 -16.41
N PRO A 37 11.19 -5.71 -16.94
CA PRO A 37 11.29 -7.10 -17.42
C PRO A 37 11.12 -8.13 -16.29
N LEU A 38 11.36 -7.75 -15.03
CA LEU A 38 11.22 -8.61 -13.86
C LEU A 38 9.92 -8.40 -13.06
N MET A 39 8.89 -7.81 -13.68
CA MET A 39 7.61 -7.58 -13.01
C MET A 39 7.01 -8.87 -12.45
N GLU A 40 7.01 -9.96 -13.25
CA GLU A 40 6.50 -11.27 -12.78
C GLU A 40 7.31 -11.82 -11.60
N HIS A 41 8.62 -11.59 -11.57
CA HIS A 41 9.46 -11.97 -10.44
C HIS A 41 9.13 -11.16 -9.19
N ALA A 42 8.88 -9.87 -9.34
CA ALA A 42 8.46 -9.01 -8.22
C ALA A 42 7.11 -9.45 -7.62
N VAL A 43 6.15 -9.85 -8.47
CA VAL A 43 4.89 -10.45 -8.00
C VAL A 43 5.16 -11.73 -7.21
N SER A 44 6.02 -12.62 -7.72
CA SER A 44 6.35 -13.86 -7.02
C SER A 44 7.07 -13.63 -5.68
N VAL A 45 7.91 -12.59 -5.58
CA VAL A 45 8.52 -12.18 -4.31
C VAL A 45 7.45 -11.75 -3.31
N ALA A 46 6.51 -10.91 -3.74
CA ALA A 46 5.43 -10.44 -2.89
C ALA A 46 4.51 -11.58 -2.43
N ASP A 47 4.14 -12.51 -3.33
CA ASP A 47 3.36 -13.71 -3.00
C ASP A 47 4.09 -14.57 -1.96
N TRP A 48 5.38 -14.83 -2.17
CA TRP A 48 6.19 -15.61 -1.23
C TRP A 48 6.26 -14.95 0.15
N GLN A 49 6.42 -13.63 0.21
CA GLN A 49 6.42 -12.90 1.48
C GLN A 49 5.06 -12.95 2.18
N ALA A 50 3.96 -12.81 1.45
CA ALA A 50 2.60 -12.94 2.00
C ALA A 50 2.37 -14.32 2.61
N GLU A 51 2.74 -15.39 1.89
CA GLU A 51 2.61 -16.77 2.40
C GLU A 51 3.54 -17.01 3.61
N ARG A 52 4.74 -16.45 3.60
CA ARG A 52 5.64 -16.51 4.75
C ARG A 52 5.06 -15.82 5.98
N LEU A 53 4.44 -14.65 5.81
CA LEU A 53 3.78 -13.93 6.90
C LEU A 53 2.61 -14.75 7.47
N LYS A 54 1.78 -15.34 6.61
CA LYS A 54 0.67 -16.22 7.04
C LYS A 54 1.17 -17.43 7.84
N SER A 55 2.21 -18.10 7.33
CA SER A 55 2.75 -19.29 8.00
C SER A 55 3.48 -18.96 9.31
N THR A 56 4.22 -17.85 9.35
CA THR A 56 4.94 -17.42 10.56
C THR A 56 4.00 -16.99 11.68
N HIS A 57 2.84 -16.44 11.33
CA HIS A 57 1.83 -15.91 12.24
C HIS A 57 0.50 -16.67 12.11
N GLU A 58 0.56 -17.99 11.91
CA GLU A 58 -0.61 -18.84 11.65
C GLU A 58 -1.68 -18.73 12.73
N ASP A 59 -1.27 -18.72 14.01
CA ASP A 59 -2.20 -18.59 15.14
C ASP A 59 -2.98 -17.27 15.09
N LEU A 60 -2.28 -16.18 14.73
CA LEU A 60 -2.89 -14.86 14.60
C LEU A 60 -3.80 -14.81 13.36
N TYR A 61 -3.33 -15.38 12.25
CA TYR A 61 -4.08 -15.40 10.99
C TYR A 61 -5.38 -16.24 11.10
N ARG A 62 -5.35 -17.34 11.85
CA ARG A 62 -6.53 -18.19 12.10
C ARG A 62 -7.45 -17.66 13.19
N HIS A 63 -7.04 -16.68 13.96
CA HIS A 63 -7.86 -16.15 15.06
C HIS A 63 -9.11 -15.44 14.52
N PRO A 64 -10.35 -15.84 14.91
CA PRO A 64 -11.58 -15.30 14.31
C PRO A 64 -11.71 -13.78 14.39
N GLY A 65 -11.14 -13.15 15.44
CA GLY A 65 -11.19 -11.71 15.64
C GLY A 65 -10.24 -10.91 14.74
N TYR A 66 -9.25 -11.57 14.12
CA TYR A 66 -8.22 -10.91 13.31
C TYR A 66 -8.20 -11.37 11.85
N HIS A 67 -8.74 -12.56 11.57
CA HIS A 67 -8.67 -13.20 10.25
C HIS A 67 -9.07 -12.26 9.10
N HIS A 68 -10.26 -11.68 9.15
CA HIS A 68 -10.75 -10.80 8.09
C HIS A 68 -9.88 -9.55 7.89
N GLY A 69 -9.37 -8.96 8.99
CA GLY A 69 -8.48 -7.81 8.91
C GLY A 69 -7.13 -8.16 8.30
N LEU A 70 -6.56 -9.29 8.69
CA LEU A 70 -5.27 -9.77 8.17
C LEU A 70 -5.39 -10.25 6.72
N GLU A 71 -6.50 -10.90 6.36
CA GLU A 71 -6.79 -11.26 4.97
C GLU A 71 -6.86 -10.01 4.10
N PHE A 72 -7.65 -9.01 4.51
CA PHE A 72 -7.71 -7.72 3.81
C PHE A 72 -6.33 -7.06 3.67
N LEU A 73 -5.51 -7.05 4.73
CA LEU A 73 -4.16 -6.48 4.67
C LEU A 73 -3.27 -7.22 3.66
N LEU A 74 -3.35 -8.54 3.58
CA LEU A 74 -2.49 -9.34 2.72
C LEU A 74 -3.00 -9.43 1.27
N THR A 75 -4.32 -9.39 1.05
CA THR A 75 -4.91 -9.53 -0.29
C THR A 75 -5.21 -8.20 -0.95
N ASP A 76 -5.62 -7.19 -0.18
CA ASP A 76 -6.05 -5.90 -0.72
C ASP A 76 -5.02 -4.79 -0.56
N LEU A 77 -4.33 -4.70 0.58
CA LEU A 77 -3.33 -3.67 0.82
C LEU A 77 -1.94 -4.06 0.29
N TYR A 78 -1.55 -5.30 0.51
CA TYR A 78 -0.27 -5.82 0.03
C TYR A 78 -0.36 -6.35 -1.41
N ALA A 79 -1.56 -6.60 -1.94
CA ALA A 79 -1.92 -7.19 -3.23
C ALA A 79 -0.77 -7.26 -4.27
N PRO A 80 -0.12 -8.42 -4.44
CA PRO A 80 1.04 -8.54 -5.34
C PRO A 80 0.67 -8.33 -6.81
N ALA A 81 -0.52 -8.76 -7.20
CA ALA A 81 -0.98 -8.81 -8.59
C ALA A 81 -1.55 -7.48 -9.14
N GLY A 82 -1.50 -6.42 -8.37
CA GLY A 82 -1.86 -5.10 -8.86
C GLY A 82 -3.21 -4.58 -8.39
N MET A 83 -3.15 -3.49 -7.68
CA MET A 83 -4.28 -2.66 -7.25
C MET A 83 -4.71 -1.69 -8.36
N THR A 84 -4.50 -1.99 -9.65
CA THR A 84 -4.67 -1.05 -10.76
C THR A 84 -6.03 -0.33 -10.71
N ARG A 85 -7.08 -1.07 -10.42
CA ARG A 85 -8.43 -0.53 -10.29
C ARG A 85 -8.60 0.39 -9.09
N ARG A 86 -8.01 0.03 -7.95
CA ARG A 86 -8.06 0.78 -6.70
C ARG A 86 -7.19 2.02 -6.76
N ASP A 87 -6.02 1.91 -7.39
CA ASP A 87 -5.09 3.01 -7.56
C ASP A 87 -5.68 4.10 -8.48
N ASP A 88 -6.31 3.71 -9.58
CA ASP A 88 -7.01 4.63 -10.47
C ASP A 88 -8.19 5.32 -9.74
N ASN A 89 -8.85 4.62 -8.81
CA ASN A 89 -9.90 5.19 -7.99
C ASN A 89 -9.35 6.22 -6.99
N ILE A 90 -8.21 5.98 -6.36
CA ILE A 90 -7.58 6.93 -5.44
C ILE A 90 -7.22 8.22 -6.19
N ASP A 91 -6.59 8.12 -7.34
CA ASP A 91 -6.25 9.27 -8.17
C ASP A 91 -7.49 10.07 -8.58
N ARG A 92 -8.60 9.38 -8.90
CA ARG A 92 -9.88 10.00 -9.26
C ARG A 92 -10.53 10.74 -8.09
N VAL A 93 -10.44 10.21 -6.88
CA VAL A 93 -11.10 10.76 -5.70
C VAL A 93 -10.24 11.78 -4.95
N PHE A 94 -8.95 11.88 -5.23
CA PHE A 94 -8.02 12.80 -4.55
C PHE A 94 -8.54 14.25 -4.45
N PRO A 95 -9.09 14.88 -5.51
CA PRO A 95 -9.62 16.23 -5.39
C PRO A 95 -10.74 16.37 -4.36
N LYS A 96 -11.55 15.30 -4.20
CA LYS A 96 -12.60 15.24 -3.19
C LYS A 96 -12.04 14.99 -1.79
N MET A 97 -11.01 14.13 -1.69
CA MET A 97 -10.33 13.88 -0.41
C MET A 97 -9.76 15.17 0.17
N VAL A 98 -9.02 15.95 -0.63
CA VAL A 98 -8.44 17.24 -0.20
C VAL A 98 -9.51 18.24 0.23
N LYS A 99 -10.69 18.19 -0.37
CA LYS A 99 -11.79 19.12 -0.05
C LYS A 99 -12.57 18.73 1.22
N TRP A 100 -12.70 17.43 1.51
CA TRP A 100 -13.65 16.93 2.50
C TRP A 100 -13.01 16.25 3.71
N LEU A 101 -11.79 15.73 3.57
CA LEU A 101 -11.14 15.01 4.65
C LEU A 101 -10.29 15.95 5.52
N PRO A 102 -10.29 15.74 6.84
CA PRO A 102 -9.38 16.43 7.73
C PRO A 102 -7.93 15.97 7.52
N ASP A 103 -6.97 16.84 7.85
CA ASP A 103 -5.54 16.61 7.61
C ASP A 103 -5.01 15.31 8.22
N ASN A 104 -5.47 14.93 9.40
CA ASN A 104 -5.07 13.68 10.03
C ASN A 104 -5.47 12.41 9.22
N LEU A 105 -6.59 12.46 8.49
CA LEU A 105 -6.96 11.39 7.56
C LEU A 105 -6.12 11.44 6.29
N LEU A 106 -5.84 12.62 5.76
CA LEU A 106 -4.95 12.78 4.62
C LEU A 106 -3.53 12.24 4.94
N ASP A 107 -3.02 12.47 6.16
CA ASP A 107 -1.76 11.91 6.63
C ASP A 107 -1.79 10.38 6.73
N THR A 108 -2.90 9.82 7.18
CA THR A 108 -3.06 8.35 7.21
C THR A 108 -3.04 7.76 5.80
N PHE A 109 -3.75 8.37 4.85
CA PHE A 109 -3.69 7.96 3.44
C PHE A 109 -2.29 8.14 2.85
N ALA A 110 -1.60 9.23 3.18
CA ALA A 110 -0.21 9.45 2.78
C ALA A 110 0.70 8.33 3.30
N GLY A 111 0.55 7.95 4.57
CA GLY A 111 1.29 6.83 5.17
C GLY A 111 1.02 5.49 4.47
N LEU A 112 -0.23 5.20 4.12
CA LEU A 112 -0.61 4.00 3.36
C LEU A 112 0.01 3.97 1.95
N VAL A 113 -0.04 5.08 1.22
CA VAL A 113 0.56 5.19 -0.11
C VAL A 113 2.08 5.05 -0.03
N GLU A 114 2.72 5.69 0.94
CA GLU A 114 4.17 5.61 1.17
C GLU A 114 4.61 4.19 1.53
N LEU A 115 3.87 3.52 2.42
CA LEU A 115 4.12 2.12 2.79
C LEU A 115 4.04 1.20 1.57
N ASN A 116 3.00 1.36 0.76
CA ASN A 116 2.81 0.57 -0.45
C ASN A 116 3.94 0.82 -1.47
N LEU A 117 4.30 2.08 -1.72
CA LEU A 117 5.39 2.46 -2.62
C LEU A 117 6.72 1.83 -2.19
N ILE A 118 7.13 2.02 -0.93
CA ILE A 118 8.37 1.45 -0.39
C ILE A 118 8.35 -0.08 -0.48
N THR A 119 7.24 -0.71 -0.14
CA THR A 119 7.11 -2.18 -0.20
C THR A 119 7.33 -2.69 -1.60
N GLN A 120 6.67 -2.13 -2.60
CA GLN A 120 6.80 -2.55 -3.99
C GLN A 120 8.19 -2.26 -4.57
N GLN A 121 8.83 -1.16 -4.17
CA GLN A 121 10.22 -0.87 -4.56
C GLN A 121 11.19 -1.92 -4.02
N LEU A 122 11.05 -2.29 -2.75
CA LEU A 122 11.87 -3.30 -2.10
C LEU A 122 11.65 -4.71 -2.67
N ASP A 123 10.42 -5.02 -3.09
CA ASP A 123 10.10 -6.30 -3.73
C ASP A 123 10.71 -6.40 -5.13
N LEU A 124 10.68 -5.31 -5.89
CA LEU A 124 11.33 -5.26 -7.21
C LEU A 124 12.84 -5.42 -7.10
N GLU A 125 13.47 -4.77 -6.12
CA GLU A 125 14.92 -4.90 -5.87
C GLU A 125 15.31 -6.34 -5.47
N LEU A 126 14.50 -7.01 -4.64
CA LEU A 126 14.72 -8.42 -4.33
C LEU A 126 14.57 -9.30 -5.58
N ALA A 127 13.59 -9.00 -6.45
CA ALA A 127 13.43 -9.70 -7.71
C ALA A 127 14.65 -9.55 -8.64
N GLU A 128 15.26 -8.36 -8.68
CA GLU A 128 16.49 -8.10 -9.41
C GLU A 128 17.67 -8.92 -8.86
N LEU A 129 17.83 -8.96 -7.53
CA LEU A 129 18.87 -9.75 -6.88
C LEU A 129 18.67 -11.26 -7.13
N PHE A 130 17.46 -11.77 -7.02
CA PHE A 130 17.16 -13.17 -7.34
C PHE A 130 17.47 -13.50 -8.80
N HIS A 131 17.13 -12.62 -9.71
CA HIS A 131 17.46 -12.81 -11.12
C HIS A 131 18.97 -12.86 -11.35
N GLN A 132 19.72 -11.94 -10.74
CA GLN A 132 21.20 -11.91 -10.81
C GLN A 132 21.84 -13.18 -10.22
N GLN A 133 21.26 -13.73 -9.16
CA GLN A 133 21.73 -14.95 -8.50
C GLN A 133 21.24 -16.24 -9.18
N GLY A 134 20.43 -16.14 -10.25
CA GLY A 134 19.86 -17.30 -10.93
C GLY A 134 18.78 -18.02 -10.11
N VAL A 135 18.22 -17.39 -9.10
CA VAL A 135 17.12 -17.93 -8.29
C VAL A 135 15.80 -17.78 -9.05
N SER A 136 15.14 -18.91 -9.31
CA SER A 136 13.84 -18.90 -9.97
C SER A 136 12.77 -18.26 -9.07
N ALA A 137 11.92 -17.42 -9.66
CA ALA A 137 10.76 -16.83 -9.00
C ALA A 137 9.82 -17.85 -8.32
N ARG A 138 9.78 -19.08 -8.84
CA ARG A 138 8.95 -20.20 -8.33
C ARG A 138 9.64 -21.05 -7.26
N ALA A 139 10.92 -20.77 -6.95
CA ALA A 139 11.73 -21.59 -6.05
C ALA A 139 12.48 -20.74 -5.01
N ILE A 140 11.83 -19.67 -4.53
CA ILE A 140 12.37 -18.82 -3.47
C ILE A 140 12.37 -19.61 -2.16
N THR A 141 13.58 -19.83 -1.60
CA THR A 141 13.74 -20.45 -0.28
C THR A 141 13.99 -19.38 0.79
N THR A 142 13.79 -19.72 2.06
CA THR A 142 14.12 -18.82 3.17
C THR A 142 15.58 -18.40 3.17
N ASP A 143 16.51 -19.30 2.85
CA ASP A 143 17.94 -19.00 2.82
C ASP A 143 18.29 -18.04 1.69
N ALA A 144 17.75 -18.27 0.48
CA ALA A 144 17.91 -17.37 -0.65
C ALA A 144 17.33 -15.98 -0.35
N TYR A 145 16.14 -15.96 0.24
CA TYR A 145 15.51 -14.70 0.67
C TYR A 145 16.37 -13.94 1.69
N CYS A 146 16.86 -14.60 2.73
CA CYS A 146 17.73 -14.01 3.73
C CYS A 146 19.05 -13.50 3.15
N ALA A 147 19.63 -14.21 2.16
CA ALA A 147 20.82 -13.78 1.47
C ALA A 147 20.58 -12.50 0.65
N ALA A 148 19.57 -12.49 -0.21
CA ALA A 148 19.20 -11.33 -1.02
C ALA A 148 18.80 -10.12 -0.15
N TYR A 149 18.08 -10.36 0.94
CA TYR A 149 17.69 -9.31 1.90
C TYR A 149 18.92 -8.62 2.52
N ARG A 150 19.97 -9.37 2.88
CA ARG A 150 21.22 -8.79 3.41
C ARG A 150 22.01 -8.08 2.32
N GLU A 151 22.05 -8.64 1.11
CA GLU A 151 22.77 -8.08 -0.03
C GLU A 151 22.16 -6.75 -0.50
N SER A 152 20.86 -6.60 -0.42
CA SER A 152 20.17 -5.36 -0.79
C SER A 152 20.63 -4.13 0.00
N ARG A 153 21.17 -4.32 1.21
CA ARG A 153 21.69 -3.25 2.11
C ARG A 153 20.68 -2.11 2.34
N ARG A 154 19.39 -2.39 2.23
CA ARG A 154 18.30 -1.40 2.37
C ARG A 154 17.78 -1.29 3.79
N LEU A 155 18.66 -1.38 4.79
CA LEU A 155 18.26 -1.38 6.19
C LEU A 155 17.37 -0.16 6.54
N ALA A 156 17.77 1.04 6.15
CA ALA A 156 17.01 2.26 6.45
C ALA A 156 15.60 2.25 5.85
N GLN A 157 15.44 1.76 4.61
CA GLN A 157 14.12 1.62 3.98
C GLN A 157 13.27 0.55 4.67
N ARG A 158 13.88 -0.56 5.12
CA ARG A 158 13.19 -1.60 5.89
C ARG A 158 12.75 -1.11 7.26
N GLU A 159 13.59 -0.37 7.96
CA GLU A 159 13.23 0.28 9.23
C GLU A 159 12.08 1.27 9.03
N LYS A 160 12.13 2.07 7.98
CA LYS A 160 11.05 2.99 7.61
C LYS A 160 9.76 2.22 7.29
N GLN A 161 9.82 1.12 6.56
CA GLN A 161 8.68 0.26 6.26
C GLN A 161 8.02 -0.25 7.55
N ILE A 162 8.79 -0.75 8.51
CA ILE A 162 8.28 -1.24 9.80
C ILE A 162 7.65 -0.11 10.60
N THR A 163 8.28 1.06 10.65
CA THR A 163 7.74 2.25 11.33
C THR A 163 6.40 2.65 10.72
N LEU A 164 6.30 2.71 9.39
CA LEU A 164 5.06 3.04 8.70
C LEU A 164 3.95 2.02 8.98
N VAL A 165 4.26 0.73 9.04
CA VAL A 165 3.27 -0.31 9.44
C VAL A 165 2.72 -0.03 10.83
N ALA A 166 3.60 0.27 11.79
CA ALA A 166 3.19 0.56 13.17
C ALA A 166 2.35 1.85 13.26
N ASP A 167 2.80 2.92 12.61
CA ASP A 167 2.15 4.23 12.67
C ASP A 167 0.76 4.20 12.00
N VAL A 168 0.68 3.62 10.80
CA VAL A 168 -0.59 3.46 10.08
C VAL A 168 -1.55 2.56 10.86
N GLY A 169 -1.06 1.44 11.41
CA GLY A 169 -1.85 0.55 12.25
C GLY A 169 -2.44 1.26 13.47
N GLN A 170 -1.65 2.07 14.16
CA GLN A 170 -2.11 2.86 15.31
C GLN A 170 -3.14 3.93 14.90
N GLN A 171 -2.95 4.58 13.75
CA GLN A 171 -3.89 5.56 13.24
C GLN A 171 -5.23 4.91 12.90
N LEU A 172 -5.21 3.79 12.19
CA LEU A 172 -6.40 3.03 11.83
C LEU A 172 -7.17 2.54 13.07
N ASP A 173 -6.46 2.02 14.10
CA ASP A 173 -7.07 1.62 15.37
C ASP A 173 -7.80 2.79 16.05
N ARG A 174 -7.21 3.99 16.09
CA ARG A 174 -7.86 5.18 16.62
C ARG A 174 -9.14 5.52 15.86
N TYR A 175 -9.17 5.35 14.54
CA TYR A 175 -10.35 5.63 13.73
C TYR A 175 -11.46 4.62 13.95
N VAL A 176 -11.13 3.32 14.03
CA VAL A 176 -12.12 2.28 14.32
C VAL A 176 -12.76 2.45 15.69
N ARG A 177 -11.98 2.87 16.70
CA ARG A 177 -12.49 3.13 18.06
C ARG A 177 -13.27 4.44 18.18
N ASN A 178 -13.09 5.37 17.24
CA ASN A 178 -13.77 6.68 17.32
C ASN A 178 -15.13 6.62 16.66
N ARG A 179 -16.19 6.48 17.48
CA ARG A 179 -17.61 6.48 17.05
C ARG A 179 -17.99 7.67 16.17
N THR A 180 -17.34 8.83 16.37
CA THR A 180 -17.60 10.05 15.60
C THR A 180 -17.19 9.88 14.14
N LEU A 181 -16.13 9.10 13.88
CA LEU A 181 -15.66 8.82 12.52
C LEU A 181 -16.56 7.80 11.81
N GLY A 182 -17.04 6.78 12.53
CA GLY A 182 -18.03 5.85 12.01
C GLY A 182 -19.32 6.56 11.59
N TRP A 183 -19.76 7.56 12.39
CA TRP A 183 -20.88 8.41 12.04
C TRP A 183 -20.59 9.33 10.84
N LEU A 184 -19.39 9.95 10.77
CA LEU A 184 -18.96 10.77 9.64
C LEU A 184 -18.90 9.95 8.34
N LEU A 185 -18.34 8.75 8.40
CA LEU A 185 -18.30 7.81 7.26
C LEU A 185 -19.71 7.35 6.87
N SER A 186 -20.62 7.15 7.83
CA SER A 186 -22.02 6.82 7.53
C SER A 186 -22.79 7.99 6.91
N MET A 187 -22.46 9.23 7.29
CA MET A 187 -23.01 10.44 6.67
C MET A 187 -22.47 10.70 5.26
N THR A 188 -21.24 10.27 4.97
CA THR A 188 -20.65 10.39 3.64
C THR A 188 -21.11 9.28 2.70
N ARG A 189 -21.77 8.23 3.19
CA ARG A 189 -22.33 7.17 2.32
C ARG A 189 -23.29 7.72 1.28
N GLY A 190 -24.28 8.54 1.66
CA GLY A 190 -25.19 9.15 0.69
C GLY A 190 -24.51 10.07 -0.33
N PRO A 191 -23.68 11.06 0.10
CA PRO A 191 -22.88 11.86 -0.82
C PRO A 191 -21.80 11.06 -1.55
N ALA A 192 -21.25 10.00 -0.95
CA ALA A 192 -20.27 9.11 -1.59
C ALA A 192 -20.90 8.27 -2.70
N GLU A 193 -22.11 7.75 -2.49
CA GLU A 193 -22.89 7.04 -3.52
C GLU A 193 -23.25 7.98 -4.68
N MET A 194 -23.70 9.21 -4.38
CA MET A 194 -23.97 10.23 -5.41
C MET A 194 -22.71 10.73 -6.10
N ALA A 195 -21.55 10.54 -5.51
CA ALA A 195 -20.26 11.01 -5.99
C ALA A 195 -19.40 9.94 -6.64
N ASP A 196 -19.94 8.74 -6.93
CA ASP A 196 -19.18 7.56 -7.42
C ASP A 196 -18.04 7.13 -6.48
N LEU A 197 -18.20 7.27 -5.17
CA LEU A 197 -17.22 6.81 -4.17
C LEU A 197 -17.56 5.41 -3.63
N THR A 198 -18.58 4.77 -4.17
CA THR A 198 -19.03 3.41 -3.80
C THR A 198 -17.97 2.34 -4.02
N ASP A 199 -17.01 2.59 -4.91
CA ASP A 199 -15.92 1.65 -5.22
C ASP A 199 -14.78 1.65 -4.16
N LEU A 200 -14.93 2.39 -3.06
CA LEU A 200 -13.98 2.41 -1.93
C LEU A 200 -14.42 1.52 -0.75
N HIS A 201 -15.50 0.74 -0.95
CA HIS A 201 -16.01 -0.23 0.02
C HIS A 201 -15.70 -1.65 -0.36
#